data_aeb4fdc28fe543caeb37f86e16845318
#
_entry.id   aeb4fdc28fe543caeb37f86e16845318
#
_cell.length_a   1.000
_cell.length_b   1.000
_cell.length_c   1.000
_cell.angle_alpha   90.00
_cell.angle_beta   90.00
_cell.angle_gamma   90.00
#
_symmetry.space_group_name_H-M   'P 1'
#
loop_
_entity.id
_entity.type
_entity.pdbx_description
1 polymer ?
#
loop_
_entity_poly.entity_id
_entity_poly.type
_entity_poly.pdbx_seq_one_letter_code
_entity_poly.pdbx_strand_id
1 'polypeptide(L)'
;MFRQSLITLTLAASALATAVHAAEPARDMATLDAVTGLKSTHNAAENVFKVSKPRDDIKGTVDRWALPPFMGTTSWAAFTPMAEAMMMMGDTVLLEDEVNPAMSAALEAGLEVTALHNHFFFDQPKVYFMHIGGMGDLKQLATGVKAVYDRVAQVRAAQPTPAASFPGNIATPSKISPGPIEEVFGTPVQTSSGMVKVVIGRTAKMHGTGVGSEMGVNTWI
;
A
#
# COMPACT_ATOMS: atom_id res chain seq x y z
N MET A 1 -81.12 -15.97 12.93
CA MET A 1 -80.36 -15.73 11.67
C MET A 1 -79.22 -14.75 11.97
N PHE A 2 -78.05 -15.24 12.27
CA PHE A 2 -76.85 -14.43 12.48
C PHE A 2 -75.96 -14.57 11.26
N ARG A 3 -75.71 -13.44 10.57
CA ARG A 3 -74.73 -13.38 9.46
C ARG A 3 -73.37 -13.10 10.05
N GLN A 4 -72.42 -14.01 9.92
CA GLN A 4 -71.01 -13.80 10.19
C GLN A 4 -70.38 -13.18 8.95
N SER A 5 -69.82 -11.95 9.09
CA SER A 5 -68.97 -11.32 8.11
C SER A 5 -67.53 -11.74 8.35
N LEU A 6 -66.92 -12.47 7.40
CA LEU A 6 -65.49 -12.73 7.38
C LEU A 6 -64.78 -11.47 6.85
N ILE A 7 -63.91 -10.91 7.68
CA ILE A 7 -62.96 -9.88 7.26
C ILE A 7 -61.67 -10.58 6.88
N THR A 8 -61.37 -10.59 5.58
CA THR A 8 -60.11 -11.09 5.05
C THR A 8 -59.05 -10.01 5.16
N LEU A 9 -58.11 -10.22 6.06
CA LEU A 9 -56.95 -9.32 6.23
C LEU A 9 -55.83 -9.73 5.25
N THR A 10 -55.66 -8.97 4.19
CA THR A 10 -54.58 -9.18 3.22
C THR A 10 -53.31 -8.52 3.77
N LEU A 11 -52.34 -9.32 4.21
CA LEU A 11 -51.01 -8.90 4.58
C LEU A 11 -50.23 -8.63 3.28
N ALA A 12 -49.99 -7.35 2.95
CA ALA A 12 -49.05 -6.97 1.92
C ALA A 12 -47.63 -7.03 2.50
N ALA A 13 -46.89 -8.08 2.15
CA ALA A 13 -45.48 -8.18 2.46
C ALA A 13 -44.71 -7.27 1.49
N SER A 14 -44.31 -6.10 1.96
CA SER A 14 -43.36 -5.23 1.25
C SER A 14 -41.97 -5.85 1.35
N ALA A 15 -41.53 -6.56 0.31
CA ALA A 15 -40.16 -6.95 0.15
C ALA A 15 -39.33 -5.68 -0.17
N LEU A 16 -38.64 -5.15 0.83
CA LEU A 16 -37.53 -4.19 0.56
C LEU A 16 -36.45 -5.02 -0.16
N ALA A 17 -36.40 -4.91 -1.48
CA ALA A 17 -35.26 -5.31 -2.25
C ALA A 17 -34.12 -4.30 -1.93
N THR A 18 -33.18 -4.71 -1.11
CA THR A 18 -31.89 -4.05 -1.01
C THR A 18 -31.25 -4.15 -2.40
N ALA A 19 -31.22 -3.05 -3.13
CA ALA A 19 -30.50 -2.97 -4.37
C ALA A 19 -29.01 -3.10 -4.03
N VAL A 20 -28.50 -4.32 -4.10
CA VAL A 20 -27.06 -4.56 -4.21
C VAL A 20 -26.65 -3.81 -5.46
N HIS A 21 -25.82 -2.80 -5.32
CA HIS A 21 -25.24 -2.08 -6.46
C HIS A 21 -24.42 -3.12 -7.22
N ALA A 22 -25.06 -3.75 -8.20
CA ALA A 22 -24.31 -4.52 -9.18
C ALA A 22 -23.41 -3.52 -9.90
N ALA A 23 -22.09 -3.67 -9.70
CA ALA A 23 -21.11 -2.90 -10.43
C ALA A 23 -21.50 -2.92 -11.92
N GLU A 24 -21.61 -1.74 -12.54
CA GLU A 24 -21.73 -1.65 -13.99
C GLU A 24 -20.29 -1.68 -14.55
N PRO A 25 -19.77 -2.82 -15.00
CA PRO A 25 -18.35 -2.98 -15.31
C PRO A 25 -17.82 -1.92 -16.27
N ALA A 26 -18.63 -1.54 -17.24
CA ALA A 26 -18.26 -0.51 -18.22
C ALA A 26 -18.07 0.87 -17.58
N ARG A 27 -18.89 1.22 -16.58
CA ARG A 27 -18.82 2.48 -15.84
C ARG A 27 -17.57 2.52 -14.94
N ASP A 28 -17.28 1.42 -14.24
CA ASP A 28 -16.14 1.34 -13.33
C ASP A 28 -14.81 1.37 -14.12
N MET A 29 -14.73 0.65 -15.24
CA MET A 29 -13.60 0.74 -16.16
C MET A 29 -13.43 2.17 -16.71
N ALA A 30 -14.49 2.81 -17.14
CA ALA A 30 -14.43 4.19 -17.64
C ALA A 30 -13.94 5.17 -16.56
N THR A 31 -14.36 4.97 -15.30
CA THR A 31 -13.90 5.76 -14.16
C THR A 31 -12.41 5.54 -13.90
N LEU A 32 -11.94 4.30 -13.89
CA LEU A 32 -10.53 3.96 -13.71
C LEU A 32 -9.68 4.55 -14.84
N ASP A 33 -10.08 4.36 -16.10
CA ASP A 33 -9.37 4.87 -17.27
C ASP A 33 -9.26 6.42 -17.20
N ALA A 34 -10.36 7.10 -16.88
CA ALA A 34 -10.40 8.56 -16.81
C ALA A 34 -9.54 9.13 -15.67
N VAL A 35 -9.57 8.50 -14.49
CA VAL A 35 -8.83 8.98 -13.33
C VAL A 35 -7.35 8.65 -13.42
N THR A 36 -7.01 7.41 -13.75
CA THR A 36 -5.62 6.94 -13.73
C THR A 36 -4.85 7.32 -15.00
N GLY A 37 -5.55 7.54 -16.11
CA GLY A 37 -4.94 7.68 -17.43
C GLY A 37 -4.40 6.36 -17.99
N LEU A 38 -4.70 5.25 -17.34
CA LEU A 38 -4.28 3.90 -17.74
C LEU A 38 -5.48 3.11 -18.26
N LYS A 39 -5.23 2.15 -19.15
CA LYS A 39 -6.27 1.27 -19.64
C LYS A 39 -6.55 0.17 -18.60
N SER A 40 -7.77 0.14 -18.08
CA SER A 40 -8.23 -0.89 -17.17
C SER A 40 -8.66 -2.17 -17.90
N THR A 41 -8.61 -3.29 -17.19
CA THR A 41 -9.15 -4.59 -17.58
C THR A 41 -10.15 -5.07 -16.54
N HIS A 42 -11.11 -5.90 -16.94
CA HIS A 42 -12.07 -6.53 -16.04
C HIS A 42 -12.00 -8.06 -16.15
N ASN A 43 -11.71 -8.72 -15.04
CA ASN A 43 -11.87 -10.16 -14.90
C ASN A 43 -13.27 -10.43 -14.36
N ALA A 44 -14.18 -10.86 -15.22
CA ALA A 44 -15.58 -11.10 -14.85
C ALA A 44 -15.76 -12.28 -13.90
N ALA A 45 -14.87 -13.28 -13.94
CA ALA A 45 -14.97 -14.46 -13.08
C ALA A 45 -14.69 -14.12 -11.61
N GLU A 46 -13.79 -13.18 -11.35
CA GLU A 46 -13.42 -12.73 -10.02
C GLU A 46 -14.05 -11.38 -9.65
N ASN A 47 -14.72 -10.73 -10.60
CA ASN A 47 -15.25 -9.37 -10.50
C ASN A 47 -14.17 -8.36 -10.09
N VAL A 48 -13.01 -8.43 -10.70
CA VAL A 48 -11.84 -7.59 -10.42
C VAL A 48 -11.53 -6.68 -11.59
N PHE A 49 -11.39 -5.39 -11.31
CA PHE A 49 -10.90 -4.37 -12.24
C PHE A 49 -9.42 -4.12 -11.95
N LYS A 50 -8.61 -3.99 -12.98
CA LYS A 50 -7.16 -3.82 -12.80
C LYS A 50 -6.59 -2.80 -13.76
N VAL A 51 -5.72 -1.93 -13.25
CA VAL A 51 -4.83 -1.08 -14.04
C VAL A 51 -3.40 -1.53 -13.85
N SER A 52 -2.59 -1.43 -14.90
CA SER A 52 -1.18 -1.83 -14.86
C SER A 52 -0.31 -0.75 -15.50
N LYS A 53 0.85 -0.51 -14.91
CA LYS A 53 1.84 0.47 -15.37
C LYS A 53 3.22 -0.18 -15.41
N PRO A 54 3.65 -0.69 -16.57
CA PRO A 54 4.99 -1.22 -16.74
C PRO A 54 6.05 -0.14 -16.47
N ARG A 55 7.15 -0.52 -15.82
CA ARG A 55 8.30 0.35 -15.54
C ARG A 55 9.35 0.16 -16.64
N ASP A 56 9.01 0.58 -17.86
CA ASP A 56 9.91 0.53 -19.02
C ASP A 56 11.13 1.44 -18.88
N ASP A 57 11.08 2.36 -17.94
CA ASP A 57 12.15 3.28 -17.56
C ASP A 57 13.26 2.59 -16.74
N ILE A 58 12.96 1.47 -16.05
CA ILE A 58 13.95 0.72 -15.28
C ILE A 58 14.79 -0.13 -16.24
N LYS A 59 16.05 0.23 -16.40
CA LYS A 59 17.06 -0.54 -17.15
C LYS A 59 17.91 -1.32 -16.14
N GLY A 60 17.32 -2.39 -15.62
CA GLY A 60 17.89 -3.18 -14.53
C GLY A 60 18.32 -4.57 -14.96
N THR A 61 19.11 -5.18 -14.07
CA THR A 61 19.52 -6.59 -14.17
C THR A 61 19.32 -7.28 -12.82
N VAL A 62 19.13 -8.58 -12.87
CA VAL A 62 19.22 -9.50 -11.72
C VAL A 62 20.32 -10.50 -12.03
N ASP A 63 21.37 -10.54 -11.21
CA ASP A 63 22.56 -11.37 -11.47
C ASP A 63 23.03 -11.30 -12.95
N ARG A 64 23.11 -10.09 -13.49
CA ARG A 64 23.48 -9.78 -14.89
C ARG A 64 22.45 -10.12 -15.98
N TRP A 65 21.32 -10.75 -15.64
CA TRP A 65 20.19 -10.94 -16.54
C TRP A 65 19.35 -9.68 -16.64
N ALA A 66 18.95 -9.29 -17.83
CA ALA A 66 18.04 -8.16 -18.02
C ALA A 66 16.71 -8.39 -17.28
N LEU A 67 16.21 -7.35 -16.64
CA LEU A 67 14.95 -7.35 -15.87
C LEU A 67 13.87 -6.57 -16.64
N PRO A 68 13.18 -7.18 -17.62
CA PRO A 68 12.08 -6.52 -18.33
C PRO A 68 10.82 -6.46 -17.45
N PRO A 69 9.85 -5.57 -17.75
CA PRO A 69 8.61 -5.43 -16.98
C PRO A 69 7.84 -6.74 -16.76
N PHE A 70 7.85 -7.65 -17.71
CA PHE A 70 7.20 -8.94 -17.60
C PHE A 70 7.79 -9.84 -16.50
N MET A 71 9.04 -9.63 -16.11
CA MET A 71 9.68 -10.33 -14.97
C MET A 71 9.33 -9.72 -13.61
N GLY A 72 8.28 -8.91 -13.52
CA GLY A 72 7.75 -8.39 -12.24
C GLY A 72 7.94 -6.89 -12.04
N THR A 73 8.58 -6.15 -12.95
CA THR A 73 8.69 -4.70 -12.83
C THR A 73 7.52 -3.95 -13.48
N THR A 74 6.29 -4.43 -13.19
CA THR A 74 5.04 -3.76 -13.58
C THR A 74 4.27 -3.42 -12.31
N SER A 75 4.09 -2.12 -12.03
CA SER A 75 3.17 -1.65 -10.99
C SER A 75 1.73 -1.94 -11.41
N TRP A 76 0.88 -2.27 -10.43
CA TRP A 76 -0.52 -2.54 -10.70
C TRP A 76 -1.40 -2.15 -9.49
N ALA A 77 -2.67 -1.89 -9.76
CA ALA A 77 -3.71 -1.78 -8.74
C ALA A 77 -4.97 -2.50 -9.21
N ALA A 78 -5.54 -3.30 -8.33
CA ALA A 78 -6.73 -4.09 -8.55
C ALA A 78 -7.84 -3.64 -7.60
N PHE A 79 -9.07 -3.61 -8.10
CA PHE A 79 -10.25 -3.10 -7.40
C PHE A 79 -11.36 -4.14 -7.50
N THR A 80 -12.03 -4.42 -6.38
CA THR A 80 -13.18 -5.31 -6.34
C THR A 80 -14.29 -4.74 -5.48
N PRO A 81 -15.57 -4.87 -5.87
CA PRO A 81 -16.69 -4.42 -5.06
C PRO A 81 -16.78 -5.18 -3.74
N MET A 82 -17.08 -4.45 -2.65
CA MET A 82 -17.39 -4.98 -1.33
C MET A 82 -18.60 -4.26 -0.76
N ALA A 83 -19.75 -4.93 -0.65
CA ALA A 83 -20.97 -4.32 -0.13
C ALA A 83 -21.20 -2.89 -0.67
N GLU A 84 -21.00 -1.87 0.17
CA GLU A 84 -21.22 -0.46 -0.19
C GLU A 84 -19.94 0.28 -0.63
N ALA A 85 -18.82 -0.42 -0.77
CA ALA A 85 -17.51 0.16 -1.06
C ALA A 85 -16.74 -0.64 -2.11
N MET A 86 -15.60 -0.11 -2.53
CA MET A 86 -14.58 -0.85 -3.27
C MET A 86 -13.42 -1.17 -2.33
N MET A 87 -12.85 -2.35 -2.46
CA MET A 87 -11.54 -2.69 -1.93
C MET A 87 -10.50 -2.54 -3.04
N MET A 88 -9.37 -1.93 -2.71
CA MET A 88 -8.23 -1.81 -3.61
C MET A 88 -7.01 -2.46 -2.96
N MET A 89 -6.28 -3.22 -3.76
CA MET A 89 -4.94 -3.71 -3.46
C MET A 89 -4.04 -3.41 -4.64
N GLY A 90 -2.80 -3.06 -4.36
CA GLY A 90 -1.85 -2.76 -5.41
C GLY A 90 -0.42 -3.07 -5.02
N ASP A 91 0.44 -3.13 -6.03
CA ASP A 91 1.88 -3.29 -5.87
C ASP A 91 2.59 -2.25 -6.74
N THR A 92 3.44 -1.46 -6.13
CA THR A 92 4.15 -0.37 -6.79
C THR A 92 5.63 -0.68 -6.86
N VAL A 93 6.17 -0.76 -8.06
CA VAL A 93 7.59 -1.00 -8.32
C VAL A 93 8.35 0.31 -8.19
N LEU A 94 9.37 0.33 -7.34
CA LEU A 94 10.11 1.53 -6.95
C LEU A 94 11.62 1.30 -7.03
N LEU A 95 12.32 2.30 -7.50
CA LEU A 95 13.75 2.43 -7.25
C LEU A 95 13.98 3.00 -5.84
N GLU A 96 15.19 2.83 -5.30
CA GLU A 96 15.48 3.16 -3.90
C GLU A 96 15.16 4.62 -3.53
N ASP A 97 15.46 5.55 -4.43
CA ASP A 97 15.18 6.98 -4.24
C ASP A 97 13.71 7.38 -4.45
N GLU A 98 12.88 6.47 -4.96
CA GLU A 98 11.44 6.67 -5.13
C GLU A 98 10.63 6.21 -3.91
N VAL A 99 11.21 5.37 -3.03
CA VAL A 99 10.48 4.72 -1.93
C VAL A 99 9.81 5.74 -1.01
N ASN A 100 10.59 6.64 -0.41
CA ASN A 100 10.03 7.62 0.53
C ASN A 100 9.03 8.59 -0.13
N PRO A 101 9.31 9.17 -1.31
CA PRO A 101 8.33 10.01 -2.00
C PRO A 101 7.02 9.29 -2.35
N ALA A 102 7.10 8.06 -2.85
CA ALA A 102 5.91 7.28 -3.21
C ALA A 102 5.10 6.87 -1.98
N MET A 103 5.76 6.46 -0.90
CA MET A 103 5.11 6.12 0.37
C MET A 103 4.39 7.33 0.97
N SER A 104 5.02 8.51 1.00
CA SER A 104 4.38 9.74 1.45
C SER A 104 3.14 10.06 0.62
N ALA A 105 3.23 9.95 -0.71
CA ALA A 105 2.08 10.20 -1.59
C ALA A 105 0.93 9.21 -1.35
N ALA A 106 1.22 7.93 -1.05
CA ALA A 106 0.19 6.96 -0.70
C ALA A 106 -0.54 7.35 0.59
N LEU A 107 0.22 7.65 1.66
CA LEU A 107 -0.33 8.02 2.96
C LEU A 107 -1.09 9.35 2.92
N GLU A 108 -0.57 10.36 2.22
CA GLU A 108 -1.23 11.66 2.00
C GLU A 108 -2.55 11.53 1.23
N ALA A 109 -2.64 10.54 0.33
CA ALA A 109 -3.87 10.23 -0.41
C ALA A 109 -4.85 9.35 0.38
N GLY A 110 -4.54 8.99 1.64
CA GLY A 110 -5.37 8.15 2.50
C GLY A 110 -5.33 6.66 2.16
N LEU A 111 -4.31 6.22 1.42
CA LEU A 111 -4.06 4.79 1.20
C LEU A 111 -3.25 4.19 2.34
N GLU A 112 -3.39 2.89 2.53
CA GLU A 112 -2.56 2.10 3.43
C GLU A 112 -1.30 1.64 2.71
N VAL A 113 -0.16 1.64 3.40
CA VAL A 113 1.06 0.94 2.96
C VAL A 113 1.19 -0.31 3.81
N THR A 114 1.01 -1.47 3.20
CA THR A 114 0.91 -2.74 3.92
C THR A 114 2.20 -3.56 3.89
N ALA A 115 3.07 -3.32 2.91
CA ALA A 115 4.39 -3.95 2.84
C ALA A 115 5.36 -3.10 2.02
N LEU A 116 6.65 -3.26 2.29
CA LEU A 116 7.76 -2.81 1.46
C LEU A 116 8.85 -3.89 1.51
N HIS A 117 9.23 -4.44 0.36
CA HIS A 117 10.18 -5.55 0.29
C HIS A 117 10.89 -5.61 -1.08
N ASN A 118 11.88 -6.49 -1.19
CA ASN A 118 12.53 -6.85 -2.45
C ASN A 118 12.02 -8.21 -2.93
N HIS A 119 12.08 -8.45 -4.25
CA HIS A 119 11.84 -9.77 -4.83
C HIS A 119 13.13 -10.48 -5.20
N PHE A 120 14.21 -9.73 -5.43
CA PHE A 120 15.43 -10.26 -6.00
C PHE A 120 16.65 -10.04 -5.11
N PHE A 121 17.61 -10.94 -5.24
CA PHE A 121 18.99 -10.72 -4.83
C PHE A 121 19.82 -10.24 -6.02
N PHE A 122 20.83 -9.41 -5.77
CA PHE A 122 21.78 -8.94 -6.78
C PHE A 122 21.15 -8.16 -7.96
N ASP A 123 20.02 -7.52 -7.71
CA ASP A 123 19.39 -6.60 -8.66
C ASP A 123 20.13 -5.25 -8.68
N GLN A 124 20.27 -4.68 -9.87
CA GLN A 124 20.94 -3.39 -10.12
C GLN A 124 20.17 -2.61 -11.21
N PRO A 125 19.70 -1.37 -10.91
CA PRO A 125 19.61 -0.77 -9.58
C PRO A 125 18.72 -1.60 -8.66
N LYS A 126 18.82 -1.37 -7.33
CA LYS A 126 17.96 -2.01 -6.33
C LYS A 126 16.50 -1.66 -6.57
N VAL A 127 15.64 -2.68 -6.64
CA VAL A 127 14.20 -2.55 -6.86
C VAL A 127 13.43 -2.97 -5.62
N TYR A 128 12.47 -2.14 -5.24
CA TYR A 128 11.55 -2.37 -4.12
C TYR A 128 10.13 -2.54 -4.64
N PHE A 129 9.33 -3.26 -3.87
CA PHE A 129 7.92 -3.50 -4.12
C PHE A 129 7.13 -3.01 -2.92
N MET A 130 6.28 -2.01 -3.14
CA MET A 130 5.45 -1.41 -2.10
C MET A 130 3.99 -1.79 -2.30
N HIS A 131 3.46 -2.57 -1.37
CA HIS A 131 2.04 -2.89 -1.37
C HIS A 131 1.23 -1.72 -0.80
N ILE A 132 0.21 -1.36 -1.52
CA ILE A 132 -0.77 -0.35 -1.12
C ILE A 132 -2.16 -0.97 -1.05
N GLY A 133 -3.00 -0.42 -0.18
CA GLY A 133 -4.38 -0.90 -0.01
C GLY A 133 -5.32 0.21 0.40
N GLY A 134 -6.61 -0.11 0.42
CA GLY A 134 -7.63 0.79 0.91
C GLY A 134 -9.04 0.31 0.62
N MET A 135 -10.00 0.87 1.35
CA MET A 135 -11.43 0.68 1.12
C MET A 135 -12.12 2.03 1.00
N GLY A 136 -13.05 2.16 0.06
CA GLY A 136 -13.79 3.41 -0.12
C GLY A 136 -14.43 3.54 -1.50
N ASP A 137 -14.64 4.79 -1.92
CA ASP A 137 -15.14 5.11 -3.25
C ASP A 137 -14.10 4.80 -4.33
N LEU A 138 -14.54 4.23 -5.46
CA LEU A 138 -13.67 3.86 -6.58
C LEU A 138 -12.82 5.01 -7.09
N LYS A 139 -13.44 6.19 -7.28
CA LYS A 139 -12.75 7.37 -7.81
C LYS A 139 -11.71 7.89 -6.83
N GLN A 140 -12.02 7.85 -5.51
CA GLN A 140 -11.08 8.25 -4.46
C GLN A 140 -9.87 7.33 -4.44
N LEU A 141 -10.08 6.01 -4.43
CA LEU A 141 -9.00 5.02 -4.46
C LEU A 141 -8.14 5.13 -5.71
N ALA A 142 -8.77 5.27 -6.89
CA ALA A 142 -8.07 5.46 -8.16
C ALA A 142 -7.24 6.76 -8.16
N THR A 143 -7.74 7.84 -7.55
CA THR A 143 -7.02 9.10 -7.39
C THR A 143 -5.78 8.92 -6.51
N GLY A 144 -5.89 8.13 -5.43
CA GLY A 144 -4.75 7.79 -4.59
C GLY A 144 -3.68 7.00 -5.34
N VAL A 145 -4.08 5.97 -6.10
CA VAL A 145 -3.17 5.21 -6.96
C VAL A 145 -2.47 6.12 -7.97
N LYS A 146 -3.22 7.02 -8.61
CA LYS A 146 -2.65 8.01 -9.54
C LYS A 146 -1.63 8.90 -8.85
N ALA A 147 -1.91 9.39 -7.65
CA ALA A 147 -0.99 10.25 -6.89
C ALA A 147 0.35 9.56 -6.64
N VAL A 148 0.34 8.27 -6.30
CA VAL A 148 1.56 7.46 -6.15
C VAL A 148 2.33 7.37 -7.46
N TYR A 149 1.65 7.02 -8.56
CA TYR A 149 2.29 6.87 -9.87
C TYR A 149 2.82 8.19 -10.43
N ASP A 150 2.11 9.29 -10.20
CA ASP A 150 2.56 10.63 -10.58
C ASP A 150 3.79 11.06 -9.77
N ARG A 151 3.83 10.71 -8.48
CA ARG A 151 5.01 11.01 -7.64
C ARG A 151 6.24 10.28 -8.13
N VAL A 152 6.13 9.01 -8.48
CA VAL A 152 7.23 8.24 -9.08
C VAL A 152 7.71 8.90 -10.39
N ALA A 153 6.76 9.27 -11.25
CA ALA A 153 7.09 9.97 -12.50
C ALA A 153 7.80 11.32 -12.26
N GLN A 154 7.36 12.09 -11.25
CA GLN A 154 7.99 13.36 -10.87
C GLN A 154 9.43 13.17 -10.39
N VAL A 155 9.68 12.14 -9.55
CA VAL A 155 11.04 11.80 -9.10
C VAL A 155 11.94 11.50 -10.32
N ARG A 156 11.48 10.65 -11.24
CA ARG A 156 12.25 10.30 -12.45
C ARG A 156 12.44 11.48 -13.40
N ALA A 157 11.45 12.34 -13.53
CA ALA A 157 11.61 13.55 -14.35
C ALA A 157 12.64 14.53 -13.78
N ALA A 158 12.66 14.68 -12.45
CA ALA A 158 13.64 15.54 -11.77
C ALA A 158 15.04 14.91 -11.71
N GLN A 159 15.13 13.58 -11.63
CA GLN A 159 16.38 12.83 -11.48
C GLN A 159 16.34 11.56 -12.35
N PRO A 160 16.63 11.69 -13.66
CA PRO A 160 16.54 10.55 -14.60
C PRO A 160 17.42 9.35 -14.23
N THR A 161 18.57 9.60 -13.60
CA THR A 161 19.44 8.55 -13.07
C THR A 161 19.12 8.32 -11.60
N PRO A 162 18.83 7.07 -11.17
CA PRO A 162 18.58 6.78 -9.76
C PRO A 162 19.72 7.22 -8.85
N ALA A 163 19.39 7.78 -7.68
CA ALA A 163 20.39 8.15 -6.70
C ALA A 163 21.05 6.89 -6.12
N ALA A 164 22.39 6.93 -6.05
CA ALA A 164 23.18 5.85 -5.43
C ALA A 164 23.40 6.07 -3.92
N SER A 165 23.02 7.23 -3.39
CA SER A 165 23.12 7.59 -1.98
C SER A 165 22.20 8.75 -1.65
N PHE A 166 21.91 8.96 -0.38
CA PHE A 166 21.22 10.16 0.06
C PHE A 166 22.06 11.43 -0.22
N PRO A 167 21.43 12.53 -0.65
CA PRO A 167 22.13 13.79 -0.85
C PRO A 167 22.57 14.39 0.49
N GLY A 168 23.74 15.02 0.49
CA GLY A 168 24.27 15.73 1.65
C GLY A 168 25.24 14.93 2.49
N ASN A 169 25.89 15.62 3.43
CA ASN A 169 26.83 15.03 4.35
C ASN A 169 26.11 14.52 5.59
N ILE A 170 26.35 13.26 5.95
CA ILE A 170 25.91 12.71 7.22
C ILE A 170 26.91 13.15 8.30
N ALA A 171 26.43 13.82 9.33
CA ALA A 171 27.26 14.26 10.45
C ALA A 171 27.82 13.05 11.22
N THR A 172 29.13 13.03 11.42
CA THR A 172 29.80 12.03 12.25
C THR A 172 30.73 12.75 13.23
N PRO A 173 30.56 12.65 14.54
CA PRO A 173 29.50 11.88 15.24
C PRO A 173 28.10 12.52 15.11
N SER A 174 27.08 11.75 15.45
CA SER A 174 25.70 12.25 15.53
C SER A 174 25.61 13.41 16.54
N LYS A 175 24.76 14.41 16.22
CA LYS A 175 24.43 15.52 17.12
C LYS A 175 23.07 15.31 17.82
N ILE A 176 22.47 14.13 17.69
CA ILE A 176 21.20 13.81 18.32
C ILE A 176 21.38 13.76 19.82
N SER A 177 20.57 14.54 20.54
CA SER A 177 20.55 14.54 22.01
C SER A 177 19.66 13.42 22.54
N PRO A 178 20.12 12.55 23.47
CA PRO A 178 19.32 11.47 24.02
C PRO A 178 18.06 11.93 24.74
N GLY A 179 18.14 12.98 25.56
CA GLY A 179 17.09 13.40 26.46
C GLY A 179 15.69 13.59 25.82
N PRO A 180 15.54 14.36 24.73
CA PRO A 180 14.25 14.50 24.08
C PRO A 180 13.67 13.18 23.56
N ILE A 181 14.54 12.22 23.19
CA ILE A 181 14.13 10.89 22.73
C ILE A 181 13.63 10.07 23.92
N GLU A 182 14.33 10.09 25.04
CA GLU A 182 13.91 9.44 26.28
C GLU A 182 12.56 9.98 26.77
N GLU A 183 12.36 11.28 26.69
CA GLU A 183 11.10 11.93 27.06
C GLU A 183 9.93 11.44 26.21
N VAL A 184 10.11 11.38 24.87
CA VAL A 184 9.07 10.95 23.93
C VAL A 184 8.72 9.47 24.11
N PHE A 185 9.72 8.62 24.27
CA PHE A 185 9.51 7.15 24.33
C PHE A 185 9.29 6.63 25.74
N GLY A 186 9.52 7.46 26.77
CA GLY A 186 9.37 7.05 28.17
C GLY A 186 10.29 5.91 28.62
N THR A 187 11.43 5.73 27.92
CA THR A 187 12.41 4.68 28.20
C THR A 187 13.82 5.19 28.00
N PRO A 188 14.81 4.73 28.83
CA PRO A 188 16.20 5.10 28.63
C PRO A 188 16.71 4.72 27.23
N VAL A 189 17.53 5.57 26.65
CA VAL A 189 18.21 5.29 25.41
C VAL A 189 19.63 4.77 25.63
N GLN A 190 20.08 3.94 24.72
CA GLN A 190 21.47 3.50 24.65
C GLN A 190 22.28 4.44 23.76
N THR A 191 23.47 4.79 24.17
CA THR A 191 24.38 5.61 23.37
C THR A 191 25.71 4.92 23.18
N SER A 192 26.21 4.93 21.97
CA SER A 192 27.55 4.39 21.65
C SER A 192 28.09 5.06 20.39
N SER A 193 29.34 5.52 20.45
CA SER A 193 30.05 6.08 19.30
C SER A 193 29.27 7.18 18.55
N GLY A 194 28.56 8.04 19.31
CA GLY A 194 27.73 9.12 18.75
C GLY A 194 26.37 8.66 18.18
N MET A 195 26.03 7.40 18.32
CA MET A 195 24.70 6.86 17.97
C MET A 195 23.79 6.85 19.19
N VAL A 196 22.51 7.01 18.96
CA VAL A 196 21.46 6.94 19.97
C VAL A 196 20.49 5.81 19.54
N LYS A 197 20.16 4.90 20.45
CA LYS A 197 19.29 3.75 20.19
C LYS A 197 18.23 3.61 21.27
N VAL A 198 16.97 3.56 20.84
CA VAL A 198 15.84 3.20 21.70
C VAL A 198 15.51 1.73 21.50
N VAL A 199 15.26 1.00 22.59
CA VAL A 199 14.81 -0.39 22.55
C VAL A 199 13.49 -0.52 23.29
N ILE A 200 12.44 -0.90 22.58
CA ILE A 200 11.12 -1.15 23.12
C ILE A 200 10.91 -2.66 23.23
N GLY A 201 11.11 -3.18 24.41
CA GLY A 201 10.96 -4.60 24.70
C GLY A 201 9.50 -5.05 24.70
N ARG A 202 9.27 -6.28 24.31
CA ARG A 202 7.97 -6.97 24.36
C ARG A 202 8.16 -8.35 24.96
N THR A 203 7.05 -9.00 25.28
CA THR A 203 7.03 -10.39 25.72
C THR A 203 6.20 -11.24 24.77
N ALA A 204 6.62 -12.47 24.54
CA ALA A 204 5.91 -13.47 23.74
C ALA A 204 6.07 -14.84 24.39
N LYS A 205 5.37 -15.85 23.84
CA LYS A 205 5.60 -17.26 24.18
C LYS A 205 6.06 -18.00 22.93
N MET A 206 7.15 -18.75 23.09
CA MET A 206 7.65 -19.66 22.06
C MET A 206 7.72 -21.07 22.66
N HIS A 207 7.05 -22.02 22.03
CA HIS A 207 6.94 -23.40 22.52
C HIS A 207 6.51 -23.50 24.00
N GLY A 208 5.58 -22.61 24.43
CA GLY A 208 5.11 -22.54 25.81
C GLY A 208 6.00 -21.77 26.79
N THR A 209 7.24 -21.44 26.42
CA THR A 209 8.20 -20.69 27.24
C THR A 209 8.08 -19.19 27.00
N GLY A 210 8.06 -18.39 28.07
CA GLY A 210 8.09 -16.94 27.97
C GLY A 210 9.43 -16.45 27.42
N VAL A 211 9.38 -15.53 26.45
CA VAL A 211 10.55 -14.88 25.87
C VAL A 211 10.35 -13.36 25.86
N GLY A 212 11.42 -12.62 25.94
CA GLY A 212 11.39 -11.16 26.04
C GLY A 212 12.44 -10.48 25.19
N SER A 213 12.75 -9.23 25.55
CA SER A 213 13.66 -8.36 24.82
C SER A 213 15.03 -8.97 24.55
N GLU A 214 15.61 -9.65 25.53
CA GLU A 214 16.92 -10.28 25.40
C GLU A 214 16.94 -11.44 24.39
N MET A 215 15.78 -12.03 24.13
CA MET A 215 15.58 -13.03 23.08
C MET A 215 15.20 -12.41 21.73
N GLY A 216 15.39 -11.09 21.55
CA GLY A 216 15.08 -10.39 20.32
C GLY A 216 13.61 -10.00 20.15
N VAL A 217 12.77 -10.20 21.18
CA VAL A 217 11.35 -9.78 21.12
C VAL A 217 11.27 -8.30 21.47
N ASN A 218 11.71 -7.47 20.55
CA ASN A 218 11.74 -6.02 20.70
C ASN A 218 11.65 -5.30 19.35
N THR A 219 11.39 -4.01 19.41
CA THR A 219 11.59 -3.06 18.32
C THR A 219 12.68 -2.08 18.76
N TRP A 220 13.56 -1.70 17.87
CA TRP A 220 14.55 -0.67 18.14
C TRP A 220 14.60 0.36 17.02
N ILE A 221 14.98 1.56 17.36
CA ILE A 221 15.11 2.73 16.50
C ILE A 221 16.49 3.33 16.73
#